data_95e5bb2d6f8070b5fe4da42232d8d272
#
_entry.id   95e5bb2d6f8070b5fe4da42232d8d272
#
_cell.length_a   1.000
_cell.length_b   1.000
_cell.length_c   1.000
_cell.angle_alpha   90.00
_cell.angle_beta   90.00
_cell.angle_gamma   90.00
#
_symmetry.space_group_name_H-M   'P 1'
#
loop_
_entity.id
_entity.type
_entity.pdbx_description
1 polymer ?
#
loop_
_entity_poly.entity_id
_entity_poly.type
_entity_poly.pdbx_seq_one_letter_code
_entity_poly.pdbx_strand_id
1 'polypeptide(L)'
;VELSKILNEPSIVVGFNKQSGLFYCKNSKTTLLFVTLDKRGKPATQKYDDYYEDNFFHWDSQAKQSFNTPRIQEIVQGINKIILFARINARTKSTTNPFVNCGELRYTEHQRSKPVHILFESIDYDDFSTDEDLIDIYLYDPKEKGKQTSNNINKQGKTLISDRIE
;
A
#
# COMPACT_ATOMS: atom_id res chain seq x y z
N VAL A 1 -16.62 7.25 8.12
CA VAL A 1 -17.14 7.95 9.31
C VAL A 1 -16.28 7.61 10.53
N GLU A 2 -15.93 6.35 10.74
CA GLU A 2 -15.15 5.92 11.89
C GLU A 2 -13.71 6.44 11.85
N LEU A 3 -13.05 6.33 10.69
CA LEU A 3 -11.69 6.81 10.50
C LEU A 3 -11.56 8.32 10.73
N SER A 4 -12.55 9.11 10.31
CA SER A 4 -12.55 10.56 10.53
C SER A 4 -12.64 10.93 12.02
N LYS A 5 -13.34 10.12 12.81
CA LYS A 5 -13.43 10.29 14.27
C LYS A 5 -12.11 9.93 14.95
N ILE A 6 -11.52 8.78 14.57
CA ILE A 6 -10.26 8.31 15.13
C ILE A 6 -9.12 9.32 14.88
N LEU A 7 -9.08 9.89 13.67
CA LEU A 7 -8.05 10.84 13.28
C LEU A 7 -8.40 12.31 13.61
N ASN A 8 -9.60 12.56 14.17
CA ASN A 8 -10.10 13.92 14.38
C ASN A 8 -10.02 14.76 13.09
N GLU A 9 -10.43 14.19 11.96
CA GLU A 9 -10.24 14.77 10.64
C GLU A 9 -11.55 14.77 9.84
N PRO A 10 -12.42 15.80 10.01
CA PRO A 10 -13.72 15.87 9.33
C PRO A 10 -13.62 15.87 7.80
N SER A 11 -12.49 16.35 7.26
CA SER A 11 -12.26 16.43 5.80
C SER A 11 -12.19 15.07 5.11
N ILE A 12 -11.91 14.00 5.85
CA ILE A 12 -11.95 12.63 5.30
C ILE A 12 -13.36 12.27 4.79
N VAL A 13 -14.38 12.84 5.40
CA VAL A 13 -15.79 12.59 5.02
C VAL A 13 -16.18 13.34 3.73
N VAL A 14 -15.65 14.54 3.54
CA VAL A 14 -16.16 15.50 2.53
C VAL A 14 -15.27 15.56 1.28
N GLY A 15 -14.00 15.37 1.38
CA GLY A 15 -13.05 15.65 0.29
C GLY A 15 -12.10 14.51 -0.08
N PHE A 16 -12.43 13.29 0.25
CA PHE A 16 -11.55 12.15 0.00
C PHE A 16 -11.37 11.88 -1.50
N ASN A 17 -10.32 12.43 -2.08
CA ASN A 17 -9.94 12.16 -3.46
C ASN A 17 -9.11 10.86 -3.54
N LYS A 18 -9.78 9.74 -3.73
CA LYS A 18 -9.16 8.41 -3.89
C LYS A 18 -8.20 8.31 -5.09
N GLN A 19 -8.20 9.30 -5.97
CA GLN A 19 -7.35 9.30 -7.17
C GLN A 19 -5.91 9.74 -6.87
N SER A 20 -5.69 10.52 -5.83
CA SER A 20 -4.34 11.00 -5.49
C SER A 20 -3.47 9.94 -4.81
N GLY A 21 -4.07 8.91 -4.23
CA GLY A 21 -3.37 7.88 -3.46
C GLY A 21 -2.78 8.36 -2.12
N LEU A 22 -2.60 9.66 -1.94
CA LEU A 22 -2.10 10.29 -0.73
C LEU A 22 -3.14 11.25 -0.17
N PHE A 23 -3.45 11.10 1.10
CA PHE A 23 -4.34 12.01 1.82
C PHE A 23 -3.68 12.46 3.12
N TYR A 24 -3.50 13.76 3.28
CA TYR A 24 -2.91 14.34 4.48
C TYR A 24 -3.96 14.80 5.47
N CYS A 25 -3.90 14.24 6.67
CA CYS A 25 -4.74 14.59 7.81
C CYS A 25 -4.00 15.63 8.66
N LYS A 26 -4.38 16.89 8.51
CA LYS A 26 -3.68 18.01 9.14
C LYS A 26 -3.74 17.97 10.67
N ASN A 27 -4.89 17.62 11.22
CA ASN A 27 -5.12 17.66 12.67
C ASN A 27 -4.31 16.56 13.39
N SER A 28 -4.26 15.36 12.80
CA SER A 28 -3.51 14.23 13.36
C SER A 28 -2.05 14.15 12.89
N LYS A 29 -1.64 15.02 11.96
CA LYS A 29 -0.33 14.95 11.28
C LYS A 29 -0.06 13.57 10.70
N THR A 30 -1.07 12.99 10.06
CA THR A 30 -1.02 11.65 9.50
C THR A 30 -1.21 11.70 7.98
N THR A 31 -0.36 10.99 7.25
CA THR A 31 -0.53 10.76 5.82
C THR A 31 -1.15 9.37 5.62
N LEU A 32 -2.29 9.32 4.96
CA LEU A 32 -2.91 8.06 4.54
C LEU A 32 -2.47 7.76 3.11
N LEU A 33 -1.89 6.57 2.92
CA LEU A 33 -1.43 6.09 1.63
C LEU A 33 -2.39 5.01 1.13
N PHE A 34 -3.07 5.25 0.02
CA PHE A 34 -4.02 4.31 -0.59
C PHE A 34 -3.43 3.72 -1.85
N VAL A 35 -3.21 2.41 -1.84
CA VAL A 35 -2.53 1.70 -2.93
C VAL A 35 -3.41 0.57 -3.46
N THR A 36 -3.60 0.56 -4.79
CA THR A 36 -4.11 -0.61 -5.50
C THR A 36 -2.92 -1.30 -6.15
N LEU A 37 -2.62 -2.53 -5.75
CA LEU A 37 -1.40 -3.24 -6.15
C LEU A 37 -1.46 -3.68 -7.62
N ASP A 38 -2.58 -4.27 -8.05
CA ASP A 38 -2.77 -4.67 -9.43
C ASP A 38 -3.17 -3.48 -10.31
N LYS A 39 -2.25 -3.09 -11.15
CA LYS A 39 -2.40 -1.95 -12.08
C LYS A 39 -2.64 -2.37 -13.52
N ARG A 40 -3.12 -3.59 -13.75
CA ARG A 40 -3.56 -4.04 -15.08
C ARG A 40 -4.65 -3.11 -15.61
N GLY A 41 -4.58 -2.78 -16.89
CA GLY A 41 -5.51 -1.83 -17.51
C GLY A 41 -5.21 -0.35 -17.25
N LYS A 42 -4.18 -0.03 -16.46
CA LYS A 42 -3.72 1.35 -16.31
C LYS A 42 -2.74 1.73 -17.44
N PRO A 43 -2.65 3.01 -17.82
CA PRO A 43 -1.63 3.51 -18.73
C PRO A 43 -0.21 3.14 -18.24
N ALA A 44 0.74 2.99 -19.16
CA ALA A 44 2.13 2.67 -18.83
C ALA A 44 2.75 3.64 -17.81
N THR A 45 2.36 4.92 -17.85
CA THR A 45 2.79 5.95 -16.90
C THR A 45 2.25 5.79 -15.49
N GLN A 46 1.34 4.84 -15.25
CA GLN A 46 0.74 4.52 -13.96
C GLN A 46 0.97 3.06 -13.55
N LYS A 47 1.80 2.33 -14.28
CA LYS A 47 2.16 0.95 -13.97
C LYS A 47 3.43 0.93 -13.10
N TYR A 48 3.24 1.17 -11.83
CA TYR A 48 4.29 1.01 -10.81
C TYR A 48 4.09 -0.32 -10.11
N ASP A 49 5.17 -0.97 -9.74
CA ASP A 49 5.12 -2.19 -8.98
C ASP A 49 5.22 -1.85 -7.49
N ASP A 50 4.05 -1.74 -6.86
CA ASP A 50 3.96 -1.61 -5.41
C ASP A 50 3.71 -3.01 -4.83
N TYR A 51 4.50 -3.43 -3.84
CA TYR A 51 4.44 -4.79 -3.29
C TYR A 51 5.16 -4.87 -1.94
N TYR A 52 4.88 -5.93 -1.19
CA TYR A 52 5.64 -6.31 -0.01
C TYR A 52 6.81 -7.24 -0.38
N GLU A 53 7.95 -7.04 0.26
CA GLU A 53 9.07 -7.96 0.35
C GLU A 53 9.40 -8.13 1.83
N ASP A 54 9.01 -9.26 2.40
CA ASP A 54 8.97 -9.48 3.85
C ASP A 54 8.20 -8.34 4.56
N ASN A 55 8.79 -7.72 5.58
CA ASN A 55 8.23 -6.58 6.30
C ASN A 55 8.53 -5.21 5.65
N PHE A 56 9.00 -5.20 4.40
CA PHE A 56 9.24 -3.97 3.65
C PHE A 56 8.17 -3.78 2.57
N PHE A 57 7.71 -2.54 2.42
CA PHE A 57 6.77 -2.15 1.38
C PHE A 57 7.43 -1.24 0.35
N HIS A 58 7.46 -1.69 -0.89
CA HIS A 58 7.94 -0.95 -2.05
C HIS A 58 6.82 -0.09 -2.61
N TRP A 59 7.09 1.20 -2.78
CA TRP A 59 6.12 2.15 -3.31
C TRP A 59 6.74 3.14 -4.28
N ASP A 60 6.07 3.36 -5.39
CA ASP A 60 6.42 4.40 -6.35
C ASP A 60 5.47 5.59 -6.24
N SER A 61 6.03 6.80 -6.17
CA SER A 61 5.24 8.02 -6.23
C SER A 61 4.56 8.18 -7.60
N GLN A 62 3.58 9.07 -7.68
CA GLN A 62 2.96 9.38 -8.97
C GLN A 62 4.00 9.94 -9.97
N ALA A 63 3.79 9.69 -11.28
CA ALA A 63 4.72 10.10 -12.35
C ALA A 63 5.09 11.59 -12.36
N LYS A 64 4.18 12.45 -11.88
CA LYS A 64 4.41 13.90 -11.79
C LYS A 64 5.18 14.32 -10.55
N GLN A 65 5.26 13.45 -9.53
CA GLN A 65 5.96 13.74 -8.29
C GLN A 65 7.45 13.46 -8.43
N SER A 66 8.24 14.35 -7.89
CA SER A 66 9.70 14.22 -7.81
C SER A 66 10.14 14.23 -6.35
N PHE A 67 11.42 13.93 -6.13
CA PHE A 67 12.03 14.04 -4.81
C PHE A 67 11.79 15.41 -4.14
N ASN A 68 11.75 16.50 -4.94
CA ASN A 68 11.53 17.85 -4.44
C ASN A 68 10.03 18.18 -4.21
N THR A 69 9.12 17.27 -4.48
CA THR A 69 7.70 17.49 -4.17
C THR A 69 7.50 17.58 -2.66
N PRO A 70 6.84 18.62 -2.11
CA PRO A 70 6.74 18.84 -0.65
C PRO A 70 6.22 17.61 0.12
N ARG A 71 5.24 16.90 -0.42
CA ARG A 71 4.70 15.68 0.21
C ARG A 71 5.73 14.53 0.25
N ILE A 72 6.57 14.41 -0.77
CA ILE A 72 7.65 13.42 -0.77
C ILE A 72 8.72 13.81 0.28
N GLN A 73 9.06 15.08 0.38
CA GLN A 73 9.98 15.57 1.40
C GLN A 73 9.47 15.33 2.83
N GLU A 74 8.19 15.55 3.08
CA GLU A 74 7.54 15.24 4.37
C GLU A 74 7.68 13.76 4.74
N ILE A 75 7.51 12.85 3.76
CA ILE A 75 7.69 11.40 3.93
C ILE A 75 9.15 11.09 4.30
N VAL A 76 10.09 11.57 3.49
CA VAL A 76 11.51 11.29 3.66
C VAL A 76 12.04 11.84 4.98
N GLN A 77 11.56 12.99 5.43
CA GLN A 77 11.95 13.62 6.69
C GLN A 77 11.24 13.01 7.92
N GLY A 78 10.29 12.10 7.70
CA GLY A 78 9.56 11.46 8.79
C GLY A 78 8.69 12.42 9.62
N ILE A 79 8.23 13.50 9.00
CA ILE A 79 7.47 14.56 9.70
C ILE A 79 6.10 14.05 10.15
N ASN A 80 5.47 13.20 9.33
CA ASN A 80 4.13 12.72 9.54
C ASN A 80 4.11 11.21 9.73
N LYS A 81 3.19 10.72 10.55
CA LYS A 81 2.83 9.31 10.60
C LYS A 81 2.25 8.88 9.25
N ILE A 82 2.64 7.72 8.75
CA ILE A 82 2.14 7.19 7.48
C ILE A 82 1.37 5.91 7.75
N ILE A 83 0.13 5.82 7.28
CA ILE A 83 -0.70 4.62 7.39
C ILE A 83 -1.02 4.12 6.00
N LEU A 84 -0.71 2.85 5.74
CA LEU A 84 -0.99 2.18 4.48
C LEU A 84 -2.40 1.56 4.48
N PHE A 85 -3.13 1.86 3.43
CA PHE A 85 -4.35 1.18 3.04
C PHE A 85 -4.13 0.57 1.66
N ALA A 86 -4.15 -0.75 1.56
CA ALA A 86 -3.90 -1.45 0.30
C ALA A 86 -5.08 -2.33 -0.11
N ARG A 87 -5.16 -2.62 -1.39
CA ARG A 87 -6.01 -3.66 -1.96
C ARG A 87 -5.34 -4.21 -3.21
N ILE A 88 -5.61 -5.46 -3.55
CA ILE A 88 -5.06 -6.05 -4.78
C ILE A 88 -5.74 -5.44 -5.99
N ASN A 89 -7.05 -5.59 -6.13
CA ASN A 89 -7.83 -5.10 -7.27
C ASN A 89 -8.78 -3.99 -6.87
N ALA A 90 -8.97 -3.00 -7.73
CA ALA A 90 -9.94 -1.93 -7.48
C ALA A 90 -11.39 -2.44 -7.50
N ARG A 91 -11.67 -3.42 -8.36
CA ARG A 91 -13.00 -4.01 -8.53
C ARG A 91 -12.90 -5.50 -8.78
N THR A 92 -13.91 -6.23 -8.28
CA THR A 92 -14.18 -7.61 -8.66
C THR A 92 -15.57 -7.62 -9.31
N LYS A 93 -15.62 -7.90 -10.61
CA LYS A 93 -16.84 -7.73 -11.43
C LYS A 93 -17.36 -6.28 -11.32
N SER A 94 -18.59 -6.08 -10.86
CA SER A 94 -19.21 -4.76 -10.67
C SER A 94 -18.96 -4.14 -9.28
N THR A 95 -18.42 -4.90 -8.33
CA THR A 95 -18.24 -4.47 -6.94
C THR A 95 -16.88 -3.82 -6.72
N THR A 96 -16.87 -2.67 -6.06
CA THR A 96 -15.62 -2.01 -5.62
C THR A 96 -15.07 -2.73 -4.41
N ASN A 97 -13.81 -3.17 -4.49
CA ASN A 97 -13.15 -3.82 -3.36
C ASN A 97 -12.75 -2.78 -2.30
N PRO A 98 -12.92 -3.10 -1.01
CA PRO A 98 -12.47 -2.24 0.07
C PRO A 98 -10.93 -2.18 0.10
N PHE A 99 -10.42 -1.15 0.77
CA PHE A 99 -9.02 -1.14 1.19
C PHE A 99 -8.87 -1.81 2.55
N VAL A 100 -7.78 -2.53 2.71
CA VAL A 100 -7.37 -3.16 3.97
C VAL A 100 -6.37 -2.23 4.66
N ASN A 101 -6.53 -2.03 5.96
CA ASN A 101 -5.57 -1.31 6.77
C ASN A 101 -4.34 -2.20 7.01
N CYS A 102 -3.20 -1.82 6.46
CA CYS A 102 -1.93 -2.53 6.60
C CYS A 102 -1.03 -1.91 7.68
N GLY A 103 -1.52 -0.91 8.40
CA GLY A 103 -0.80 -0.31 9.52
C GLY A 103 0.19 0.78 9.14
N GLU A 104 1.09 1.07 10.07
CA GLU A 104 2.06 2.14 9.97
C GLU A 104 3.26 1.78 9.12
N LEU A 105 3.67 2.73 8.28
CA LEU A 105 4.89 2.66 7.50
C LEU A 105 5.93 3.65 8.02
N ARG A 106 7.20 3.23 8.05
CA ARG A 106 8.36 4.07 8.35
C ARG A 106 9.25 4.16 7.12
N TYR A 107 9.59 5.38 6.70
CA TYR A 107 10.58 5.60 5.64
C TYR A 107 11.92 4.95 6.00
N THR A 108 12.52 4.23 5.04
CA THR A 108 13.84 3.63 5.17
C THR A 108 14.81 4.27 4.20
N GLU A 109 14.50 4.20 2.91
CA GLU A 109 15.35 4.75 1.86
C GLU A 109 14.55 5.06 0.60
N HIS A 110 15.17 5.73 -0.36
CA HIS A 110 14.57 5.97 -1.67
C HIS A 110 15.59 5.82 -2.80
N GLN A 111 15.06 5.54 -3.96
CA GLN A 111 15.80 5.45 -5.21
C GLN A 111 15.06 6.25 -6.28
N ARG A 112 15.76 6.65 -7.32
CA ARG A 112 15.21 7.47 -8.40
C ARG A 112 14.67 8.81 -7.91
N SER A 113 14.62 9.76 -8.81
CA SER A 113 14.16 11.12 -8.48
C SER A 113 12.79 11.45 -9.05
N LYS A 114 12.31 10.69 -10.07
CA LYS A 114 11.01 10.93 -10.72
C LYS A 114 10.61 9.75 -11.62
N PRO A 115 9.55 9.00 -11.29
CA PRO A 115 8.93 8.96 -9.96
C PRO A 115 9.94 8.53 -8.91
N VAL A 116 9.68 8.87 -7.67
CA VAL A 116 10.51 8.47 -6.54
C VAL A 116 10.07 7.06 -6.12
N HIS A 117 11.01 6.13 -6.05
CA HIS A 117 10.79 4.84 -5.43
C HIS A 117 11.16 4.91 -3.95
N ILE A 118 10.23 4.59 -3.07
CA ILE A 118 10.45 4.63 -1.63
C ILE A 118 10.31 3.22 -1.07
N LEU A 119 11.27 2.85 -0.22
CA LEU A 119 11.20 1.65 0.60
C LEU A 119 10.75 2.05 2.00
N PHE A 120 9.67 1.42 2.44
CA PHE A 120 9.14 1.57 3.79
C PHE A 120 9.33 0.29 4.59
N GLU A 121 9.66 0.42 5.86
CA GLU A 121 9.47 -0.64 6.84
C GLU A 121 8.01 -0.63 7.32
N SER A 122 7.33 -1.76 7.27
CA SER A 122 5.97 -1.94 7.78
C SER A 122 6.03 -2.31 9.25
N ILE A 123 5.68 -1.36 10.12
CA ILE A 123 5.83 -1.52 11.58
C ILE A 123 4.85 -2.55 12.15
N ASP A 124 3.66 -2.59 11.57
CA ASP A 124 2.58 -3.48 12.00
C ASP A 124 2.52 -4.77 11.15
N TYR A 125 3.61 -5.09 10.42
CA TYR A 125 3.67 -6.34 9.66
C TYR A 125 3.54 -7.54 10.60
N ASP A 126 2.61 -8.45 10.27
CA ASP A 126 2.28 -9.60 11.10
C ASP A 126 2.43 -10.91 10.32
N ASP A 127 3.56 -11.61 10.53
CA ASP A 127 3.85 -12.92 9.94
C ASP A 127 2.84 -14.00 10.33
N PHE A 128 2.09 -13.78 11.41
CA PHE A 128 1.13 -14.73 11.96
C PHE A 128 -0.32 -14.30 11.74
N SER A 129 -0.55 -13.31 10.87
CA SER A 129 -1.89 -12.84 10.57
C SER A 129 -2.80 -13.96 10.09
N THR A 130 -4.03 -13.97 10.58
CA THR A 130 -5.11 -14.84 10.10
C THR A 130 -6.10 -14.11 9.18
N ASP A 131 -5.87 -12.83 8.93
CA ASP A 131 -6.66 -12.04 7.98
C ASP A 131 -6.26 -12.41 6.55
N GLU A 132 -7.16 -13.08 5.83
CA GLU A 132 -6.90 -13.58 4.47
C GLU A 132 -6.60 -12.43 3.49
N ASP A 133 -7.30 -11.31 3.61
CA ASP A 133 -7.08 -10.15 2.73
C ASP A 133 -5.69 -9.54 2.96
N LEU A 134 -5.26 -9.47 4.20
CA LEU A 134 -3.93 -8.97 4.55
C LEU A 134 -2.82 -9.92 4.09
N ILE A 135 -3.01 -11.24 4.28
CA ILE A 135 -2.10 -12.27 3.79
C ILE A 135 -1.95 -12.18 2.25
N ASP A 136 -3.06 -12.05 1.53
CA ASP A 136 -3.04 -11.94 0.08
C ASP A 136 -2.29 -10.67 -0.39
N ILE A 137 -2.39 -9.57 0.36
CA ILE A 137 -1.63 -8.34 0.11
C ILE A 137 -0.13 -8.58 0.33
N TYR A 138 0.28 -9.24 1.40
CA TYR A 138 1.68 -9.55 1.68
C TYR A 138 2.30 -10.48 0.63
N LEU A 139 1.52 -11.42 0.10
CA LEU A 139 1.97 -12.40 -0.89
C LEU A 139 1.83 -11.93 -2.35
N TYR A 140 1.31 -10.74 -2.58
CA TYR A 140 1.13 -10.21 -3.92
C TYR A 140 2.48 -10.02 -4.62
N ASP A 141 2.68 -10.70 -5.77
CA ASP A 141 3.85 -10.53 -6.62
C ASP A 141 3.45 -9.88 -7.96
N PRO A 142 3.95 -8.69 -8.26
CA PRO A 142 3.67 -8.01 -9.53
C PRO A 142 4.20 -8.77 -10.75
N LYS A 143 5.18 -9.67 -10.59
CA LYS A 143 5.76 -10.48 -11.68
C LYS A 143 4.90 -11.69 -12.05
N GLU A 144 4.06 -12.19 -11.13
CA GLU A 144 3.20 -13.35 -11.37
C GLU A 144 1.86 -13.00 -12.04
N LYS A 145 1.75 -11.84 -12.64
CA LYS A 145 0.51 -11.25 -13.22
C LYS A 145 -0.23 -12.07 -14.27
N GLY A 146 0.20 -13.28 -14.58
CA GLY A 146 -0.41 -14.14 -15.59
C GLY A 146 -1.11 -15.41 -15.10
N LYS A 147 -0.99 -15.78 -13.82
CA LYS A 147 -1.42 -17.10 -13.34
C LYS A 147 -2.68 -17.14 -12.45
N GLN A 148 -3.26 -16.00 -12.10
CA GLN A 148 -4.42 -15.97 -11.17
C GLN A 148 -5.78 -15.91 -11.88
N THR A 149 -6.07 -16.84 -12.78
CA THR A 149 -7.43 -16.94 -13.31
C THR A 149 -8.00 -18.35 -13.28
N SER A 150 -7.55 -19.27 -12.49
CA SER A 150 -8.23 -20.58 -12.39
C SER A 150 -7.75 -21.48 -11.26
N ASN A 151 -7.58 -21.05 -10.04
CA ASN A 151 -7.43 -22.02 -8.95
C ASN A 151 -7.79 -21.45 -7.58
N ASN A 152 -9.08 -21.22 -7.40
CA ASN A 152 -9.67 -21.13 -6.08
C ASN A 152 -10.06 -22.54 -5.59
N ILE A 153 -9.17 -23.48 -5.52
CA ILE A 153 -9.34 -24.75 -4.77
C ILE A 153 -7.95 -25.39 -4.71
N ASN A 154 -7.32 -25.32 -3.58
CA ASN A 154 -6.11 -25.99 -3.10
C ASN A 154 -4.97 -25.02 -2.74
N LYS A 155 -5.24 -24.06 -1.88
CA LYS A 155 -4.19 -23.50 -1.02
C LYS A 155 -4.06 -24.35 0.23
N GLN A 156 -3.46 -25.53 0.10
CA GLN A 156 -2.82 -26.16 1.24
C GLN A 156 -1.54 -25.37 1.55
N GLY A 157 -1.54 -24.72 2.69
CA GLY A 157 -0.40 -24.40 3.53
C GLY A 157 0.94 -24.14 2.82
N LYS A 158 1.15 -22.99 2.21
CA LYS A 158 2.46 -22.40 2.26
C LYS A 158 2.55 -21.64 3.58
N THR A 159 2.95 -22.35 4.58
CA THR A 159 3.39 -21.81 5.86
C THR A 159 4.56 -20.88 5.57
N LEU A 160 4.48 -19.62 5.98
CA LEU A 160 5.57 -18.64 6.01
C LEU A 160 6.73 -19.07 6.95
N ILE A 161 6.75 -20.33 7.39
CA ILE A 161 7.62 -20.87 8.47
C ILE A 161 8.66 -21.87 7.94
N SER A 162 8.94 -22.03 6.64
CA SER A 162 9.84 -23.14 6.27
C SER A 162 11.31 -22.81 6.08
N ASP A 163 11.77 -21.57 6.12
CA ASP A 163 13.15 -21.25 5.76
C ASP A 163 13.98 -20.47 6.81
N ARG A 164 13.65 -20.59 8.08
CA ARG A 164 14.50 -20.03 9.15
C ARG A 164 14.87 -21.04 10.23
N ILE A 165 15.30 -22.23 9.83
CA ILE A 165 16.06 -23.12 10.72
C ILE A 165 17.18 -23.74 9.90
N GLU A 166 18.28 -23.03 9.81
CA GLU A 166 19.66 -23.56 9.84
C GLU A 166 20.60 -22.42 10.25
#